data_0f4553810d8fdc439019a785cc6eeeed
#
_entry.id   0f4553810d8fdc439019a785cc6eeeed
#
_cell.length_a   1.000
_cell.length_b   1.000
_cell.length_c   1.000
_cell.angle_alpha   90.00
_cell.angle_beta   90.00
_cell.angle_gamma   90.00
#
_symmetry.space_group_name_H-M   'P 1'
#
loop_
_entity.id
_entity.type
_entity.pdbx_description
1 polymer ?
#
loop_
_entity_poly.entity_id
_entity_poly.type
_entity_poly.pdbx_seq_one_letter_code
_entity_poly.pdbx_strand_id
1 'polypeptide(L)'
;MKKFFCLTLVCKLFALSEFELHHIDKVHKLGYSGDTIIIGVADDAFNQDHISLKDKILKSTYPTDTAGKQLIPDLKKSTHGSHVAGIAVGAKIGDSKPYGVAYGAKFYGAGVFPNGSYTQIPDIYNFFKDVSIINNSWGINFYPYFNLKASNSGLVDCTQTNQGTSYNICNTPLEYVMKADKVANDMMRLSKDKGVLNVFAAGNEGILSPALHAILPSYDESLRAWLAVGALDANEITLESDGTLIIKSQGLADFSNGFKGATNFSLVAAGVNINNVDSSTNDKFTKKSGTSMAAPMVSGTAALVKQNFPFLDGKQIADILLSTANKNYKAPKFTVKQVTDGTNQPKFLIVYISQDPPGIEDEIKRDLKQLYNGIQVQVNGQWIDYSDYIWDNRDSAQSQKLNTSTISSINGVVRVEKEELFGQGILDAQKALKGLSILDANRLSDQDVLKYEQEPNTAYYTINTAGYDAEFSNDISQRKWDESTHLSSAINKPTHLANLNIGLSKEGEGILIISGQNTYEGATLIKQGELKLKGKVKNNAYVEQKAILSGNGIVGQNLNNKGIVRPGNEDLNDLTVQGTYTQEGVDSKLQLD
;
A
#
# COMPACT_ATOMS: atom_id res chain seq x y z
N MET A 1 7.42 46.74 39.81
CA MET A 1 7.68 46.30 38.41
C MET A 1 8.00 44.81 38.42
N LYS A 2 7.02 43.96 38.16
CA LYS A 2 7.25 42.51 37.99
C LYS A 2 7.53 42.24 36.51
N LYS A 3 8.75 41.80 36.20
CA LYS A 3 9.10 41.34 34.86
C LYS A 3 8.50 39.95 34.64
N PHE A 4 7.52 39.85 33.75
CA PHE A 4 7.09 38.58 33.18
C PHE A 4 8.15 38.10 32.22
N PHE A 5 8.83 37.00 32.55
CA PHE A 5 9.61 36.22 31.62
C PHE A 5 8.66 35.35 30.80
N CYS A 6 8.42 35.74 29.55
CA CYS A 6 7.78 34.89 28.58
C CYS A 6 8.79 33.84 28.12
N LEU A 7 8.69 32.62 28.64
CA LEU A 7 9.47 31.50 28.20
C LEU A 7 8.85 31.03 26.88
N THR A 8 9.35 31.52 25.75
CA THR A 8 9.03 30.96 24.45
C THR A 8 9.64 29.57 24.38
N LEU A 9 8.80 28.56 24.59
CA LEU A 9 9.14 27.16 24.34
C LEU A 9 9.31 27.01 22.82
N VAL A 10 10.54 27.10 22.35
CA VAL A 10 10.88 26.73 20.97
C VAL A 10 10.77 25.21 20.94
N CYS A 11 9.60 24.69 20.56
CA CYS A 11 9.47 23.30 20.14
C CYS A 11 10.42 23.09 18.94
N LYS A 12 11.57 22.49 19.18
CA LYS A 12 12.36 21.92 18.08
C LYS A 12 11.51 20.81 17.48
N LEU A 13 10.95 21.07 16.29
CA LEU A 13 10.40 20.00 15.47
C LEU A 13 11.58 19.10 15.07
N PHE A 14 11.63 17.90 15.62
CA PHE A 14 12.57 16.87 15.19
C PHE A 14 11.96 16.18 13.97
N ALA A 15 12.79 15.88 12.96
CA ALA A 15 12.43 14.98 11.89
C ALA A 15 12.10 13.59 12.47
N LEU A 16 11.06 12.96 11.94
CA LEU A 16 10.66 11.61 12.36
C LEU A 16 11.62 10.58 11.75
N SER A 17 11.97 9.56 12.51
CA SER A 17 12.54 8.35 11.90
C SER A 17 11.48 7.64 11.05
N GLU A 18 11.92 6.77 10.12
CA GLU A 18 11.02 5.96 9.30
C GLU A 18 10.06 5.11 10.14
N PHE A 19 10.51 4.60 11.29
CA PHE A 19 9.66 3.80 12.17
C PHE A 19 8.66 4.64 12.97
N GLU A 20 9.06 5.83 13.40
CA GLU A 20 8.14 6.77 14.07
C GLU A 20 7.08 7.31 13.11
N LEU A 21 7.46 7.63 11.87
CA LEU A 21 6.53 8.08 10.83
C LEU A 21 5.40 7.07 10.60
N HIS A 22 5.73 5.78 10.63
CA HIS A 22 4.79 4.68 10.38
C HIS A 22 4.26 4.01 11.64
N HIS A 23 4.56 4.52 12.83
CA HIS A 23 4.20 3.94 14.12
C HIS A 23 4.64 2.47 14.31
N ILE A 24 5.68 2.04 13.60
CA ILE A 24 6.26 0.69 13.70
C ILE A 24 6.89 0.50 15.09
N ASP A 25 7.55 1.54 15.62
CA ASP A 25 8.10 1.54 16.98
C ASP A 25 7.05 1.26 18.06
N LYS A 26 5.82 1.75 17.87
CA LYS A 26 4.70 1.50 18.78
C LYS A 26 4.21 0.06 18.69
N VAL A 27 4.19 -0.51 17.49
CA VAL A 27 3.82 -1.91 17.27
C VAL A 27 4.83 -2.86 17.89
N HIS A 28 6.13 -2.56 17.77
CA HIS A 28 7.18 -3.33 18.42
C HIS A 28 7.07 -3.29 19.96
N LYS A 29 6.68 -2.15 20.54
CA LYS A 29 6.42 -2.03 22.00
C LYS A 29 5.24 -2.88 22.47
N LEU A 30 4.30 -3.22 21.58
CA LEU A 30 3.20 -4.15 21.86
C LEU A 30 3.62 -5.62 21.72
N GLY A 31 4.87 -5.91 21.33
CA GLY A 31 5.42 -7.26 21.22
C GLY A 31 5.27 -7.91 19.85
N TYR A 32 4.75 -7.20 18.84
CA TYR A 32 4.66 -7.75 17.50
C TYR A 32 5.98 -7.57 16.75
N SER A 33 6.46 -8.63 16.13
CA SER A 33 7.74 -8.68 15.40
C SER A 33 7.65 -9.41 14.07
N GLY A 34 6.48 -9.96 13.72
CA GLY A 34 6.26 -10.80 12.54
C GLY A 34 6.61 -12.28 12.79
N ASP A 35 6.72 -12.72 14.03
CA ASP A 35 7.02 -14.12 14.38
C ASP A 35 6.08 -15.08 13.66
N THR A 36 6.62 -16.23 13.26
CA THR A 36 5.95 -17.29 12.48
C THR A 36 5.59 -16.92 11.04
N ILE A 37 5.76 -15.68 10.62
CA ILE A 37 5.44 -15.26 9.25
C ILE A 37 6.63 -15.47 8.32
N ILE A 38 6.35 -15.94 7.10
CA ILE A 38 7.32 -16.07 6.02
C ILE A 38 6.94 -15.09 4.91
N ILE A 39 7.88 -14.19 4.58
CA ILE A 39 7.74 -13.25 3.46
C ILE A 39 8.49 -13.81 2.24
N GLY A 40 7.92 -13.74 1.05
CA GLY A 40 8.65 -13.90 -0.19
C GLY A 40 9.39 -12.60 -0.54
N VAL A 41 10.61 -12.66 -1.03
CA VAL A 41 11.33 -11.52 -1.60
C VAL A 41 11.83 -11.92 -2.98
N ALA A 42 11.28 -11.28 -4.02
CA ALA A 42 11.74 -11.43 -5.39
C ALA A 42 12.63 -10.22 -5.75
N ASP A 43 13.92 -10.43 -5.97
CA ASP A 43 14.89 -9.35 -6.15
C ASP A 43 16.16 -9.82 -6.87
N ASP A 44 17.33 -9.22 -6.63
CA ASP A 44 18.60 -9.61 -7.27
C ASP A 44 19.31 -10.78 -6.55
N ALA A 45 19.81 -10.58 -5.33
CA ALA A 45 20.53 -11.59 -4.57
C ALA A 45 20.49 -11.34 -3.07
N PHE A 46 20.83 -12.39 -2.29
CA PHE A 46 20.73 -12.36 -0.84
C PHE A 46 22.01 -12.85 -0.18
N ASN A 47 22.65 -12.00 0.64
CA ASN A 47 23.81 -12.36 1.45
C ASN A 47 23.34 -13.11 2.71
N GLN A 48 23.41 -14.44 2.65
CA GLN A 48 22.99 -15.33 3.74
C GLN A 48 23.91 -15.26 4.97
N ASP A 49 25.15 -14.78 4.80
CA ASP A 49 26.13 -14.68 5.88
C ASP A 49 26.08 -13.33 6.61
N HIS A 50 25.30 -12.36 6.10
CA HIS A 50 25.18 -11.07 6.76
C HIS A 50 24.47 -11.21 8.11
N ILE A 51 25.01 -10.55 9.15
CA ILE A 51 24.52 -10.68 10.55
C ILE A 51 23.02 -10.40 10.70
N SER A 52 22.43 -9.54 9.87
CA SER A 52 20.98 -9.24 9.89
C SER A 52 20.13 -10.27 9.14
N LEU A 53 20.70 -11.02 8.20
CA LEU A 53 19.98 -11.98 7.37
C LEU A 53 20.30 -13.43 7.73
N LYS A 54 21.38 -13.65 8.47
CA LYS A 54 21.75 -14.96 9.00
C LYS A 54 20.56 -15.51 9.80
N ASP A 55 20.18 -16.74 9.52
CA ASP A 55 19.02 -17.42 10.12
C ASP A 55 17.63 -16.85 9.72
N LYS A 56 17.57 -15.86 8.80
CA LYS A 56 16.31 -15.31 8.26
C LYS A 56 15.88 -15.96 6.96
N ILE A 57 16.84 -16.31 6.11
CA ILE A 57 16.55 -16.96 4.83
C ILE A 57 16.31 -18.47 5.04
N LEU A 58 15.13 -18.95 4.68
CA LEU A 58 14.77 -20.37 4.80
C LEU A 58 15.09 -21.14 3.51
N LYS A 59 14.91 -20.52 2.36
CA LYS A 59 15.29 -21.06 1.06
C LYS A 59 15.49 -19.94 0.05
N SER A 60 16.32 -20.20 -0.96
CA SER A 60 16.51 -19.28 -2.09
C SER A 60 16.48 -20.04 -3.42
N THR A 61 16.12 -19.33 -4.48
CA THR A 61 16.16 -19.84 -5.85
C THR A 61 16.69 -18.77 -6.79
N TYR A 62 17.42 -19.22 -7.81
CA TYR A 62 17.99 -18.38 -8.86
C TYR A 62 17.75 -19.04 -10.22
N PRO A 63 17.81 -18.30 -11.34
CA PRO A 63 17.80 -18.89 -12.65
C PRO A 63 18.90 -19.94 -12.79
N THR A 64 18.69 -20.93 -13.63
CA THR A 64 19.67 -22.00 -13.88
C THR A 64 20.27 -21.86 -15.29
N ASP A 65 21.51 -22.31 -15.44
CA ASP A 65 22.11 -22.51 -16.75
C ASP A 65 21.53 -23.76 -17.44
N THR A 66 22.00 -24.04 -18.65
CA THR A 66 21.57 -25.20 -19.45
C THR A 66 21.92 -26.56 -18.81
N ALA A 67 22.83 -26.58 -17.84
CA ALA A 67 23.21 -27.76 -17.05
C ALA A 67 22.42 -27.89 -15.76
N GLY A 68 21.49 -26.97 -15.48
CA GLY A 68 20.67 -26.93 -14.26
C GLY A 68 21.37 -26.36 -13.04
N LYS A 69 22.55 -25.74 -13.19
CA LYS A 69 23.26 -25.08 -12.09
C LYS A 69 22.70 -23.68 -11.87
N GLN A 70 22.41 -23.32 -10.63
CA GLN A 70 21.92 -21.98 -10.28
C GLN A 70 22.96 -20.89 -10.57
N LEU A 71 22.50 -19.81 -11.19
CA LEU A 71 23.28 -18.61 -11.51
C LEU A 71 23.21 -17.62 -10.35
N ILE A 72 23.96 -17.91 -9.28
CA ILE A 72 24.01 -17.04 -8.10
C ILE A 72 24.85 -15.80 -8.45
N PRO A 73 24.28 -14.57 -8.33
CA PRO A 73 25.01 -13.34 -8.64
C PRO A 73 26.17 -13.05 -7.69
N ASP A 74 27.12 -12.23 -8.16
CA ASP A 74 28.16 -11.65 -7.30
C ASP A 74 27.54 -10.68 -6.29
N LEU A 75 27.56 -11.01 -5.01
CA LEU A 75 26.98 -10.21 -3.93
C LEU A 75 27.61 -8.80 -3.78
N LYS A 76 28.82 -8.58 -4.33
CA LYS A 76 29.42 -7.24 -4.37
C LYS A 76 28.80 -6.34 -5.43
N LYS A 77 28.15 -6.92 -6.43
CA LYS A 77 27.48 -6.22 -7.52
C LYS A 77 25.96 -6.22 -7.36
N SER A 78 25.40 -7.29 -6.83
CA SER A 78 23.98 -7.48 -6.58
C SER A 78 23.67 -7.18 -5.11
N THR A 79 23.51 -5.90 -4.78
CA THR A 79 23.40 -5.43 -3.41
C THR A 79 21.98 -4.99 -3.01
N HIS A 80 21.03 -5.11 -3.92
CA HIS A 80 19.70 -4.56 -3.74
C HIS A 80 18.81 -5.49 -2.91
N GLY A 81 18.68 -6.76 -3.26
CA GLY A 81 17.78 -7.70 -2.61
C GLY A 81 18.10 -7.95 -1.14
N SER A 82 19.40 -7.99 -0.77
CA SER A 82 19.80 -8.08 0.64
C SER A 82 19.36 -6.86 1.45
N HIS A 83 19.46 -5.67 0.86
CA HIS A 83 19.01 -4.42 1.51
C HIS A 83 17.49 -4.42 1.69
N VAL A 84 16.74 -4.80 0.66
CA VAL A 84 15.28 -4.93 0.66
C VAL A 84 14.82 -5.97 1.71
N ALA A 85 15.42 -7.15 1.71
CA ALA A 85 15.13 -8.19 2.71
C ALA A 85 15.45 -7.71 4.14
N GLY A 86 16.55 -6.96 4.30
CA GLY A 86 16.93 -6.35 5.57
C GLY A 86 15.87 -5.38 6.11
N ILE A 87 15.27 -4.55 5.24
CA ILE A 87 14.18 -3.63 5.64
C ILE A 87 12.93 -4.43 6.06
N ALA A 88 12.57 -5.48 5.33
CA ALA A 88 11.38 -6.27 5.64
C ALA A 88 11.56 -7.11 6.92
N VAL A 89 12.67 -7.89 7.05
CA VAL A 89 12.81 -8.95 8.04
C VAL A 89 14.13 -8.96 8.81
N GLY A 90 15.04 -8.01 8.56
CA GLY A 90 16.38 -7.99 9.17
C GLY A 90 16.34 -8.18 10.67
N ALA A 91 17.20 -9.02 11.20
CA ALA A 91 17.25 -9.34 12.63
C ALA A 91 17.56 -8.10 13.48
N LYS A 92 16.92 -7.97 14.64
CA LYS A 92 17.24 -6.94 15.63
C LYS A 92 18.48 -7.35 16.41
N ILE A 93 19.61 -6.67 16.14
CA ILE A 93 20.93 -6.96 16.73
C ILE A 93 21.34 -5.78 17.60
N GLY A 94 20.88 -5.77 18.85
CA GLY A 94 21.05 -4.62 19.75
C GLY A 94 20.30 -3.38 19.29
N ASP A 95 20.42 -2.28 20.03
CA ASP A 95 19.62 -1.08 19.80
C ASP A 95 20.25 -0.09 18.80
N SER A 96 21.52 -0.26 18.45
CA SER A 96 22.28 0.69 17.62
C SER A 96 22.34 0.30 16.13
N LYS A 97 21.92 -0.90 15.75
CA LYS A 97 21.96 -1.37 14.37
C LYS A 97 20.59 -1.32 13.73
N PRO A 98 20.47 -1.02 12.42
CA PRO A 98 19.21 -1.09 11.71
C PRO A 98 18.68 -2.52 11.71
N TYR A 99 17.37 -2.65 11.74
CA TYR A 99 16.65 -3.93 11.71
C TYR A 99 15.39 -3.82 10.87
N GLY A 100 14.76 -4.95 10.58
CA GLY A 100 13.57 -5.01 9.75
C GLY A 100 12.29 -4.66 10.49
N VAL A 101 11.28 -4.23 9.73
CA VAL A 101 9.94 -3.95 10.24
C VAL A 101 9.36 -5.19 10.92
N ALA A 102 9.48 -6.35 10.30
CA ALA A 102 9.08 -7.64 10.84
C ALA A 102 10.32 -8.47 11.25
N TYR A 103 11.09 -7.95 12.21
CA TYR A 103 12.39 -8.54 12.58
C TYR A 103 12.28 -9.96 13.16
N GLY A 104 11.11 -10.46 13.55
CA GLY A 104 10.83 -11.84 13.95
C GLY A 104 10.56 -12.76 12.74
N ALA A 105 10.09 -12.20 11.61
CA ALA A 105 9.76 -12.95 10.41
C ALA A 105 10.99 -13.59 9.74
N LYS A 106 10.71 -14.54 8.85
CA LYS A 106 11.69 -15.18 7.97
C LYS A 106 11.32 -14.97 6.52
N PHE A 107 12.18 -15.36 5.55
CA PHE A 107 11.86 -15.16 4.16
C PHE A 107 12.32 -16.28 3.22
N TYR A 108 11.66 -16.34 2.05
CA TYR A 108 12.09 -17.07 0.86
C TYR A 108 12.61 -16.06 -0.16
N GLY A 109 13.80 -16.25 -0.69
CA GLY A 109 14.44 -15.35 -1.64
C GLY A 109 14.45 -15.90 -3.07
N ALA A 110 13.92 -15.14 -4.04
CA ALA A 110 14.03 -15.48 -5.47
C ALA A 110 14.83 -14.40 -6.20
N GLY A 111 15.98 -14.79 -6.76
CA GLY A 111 16.86 -13.90 -7.54
C GLY A 111 16.37 -13.76 -8.97
N VAL A 112 15.45 -12.83 -9.22
CA VAL A 112 14.86 -12.56 -10.55
C VAL A 112 15.70 -11.60 -11.41
N PHE A 113 16.73 -10.97 -10.82
CA PHE A 113 17.63 -10.02 -11.50
C PHE A 113 19.10 -10.38 -11.35
N PRO A 114 19.53 -11.59 -11.74
CA PRO A 114 20.93 -11.93 -11.64
C PRO A 114 21.78 -10.96 -12.47
N ASN A 115 22.79 -10.33 -11.83
CA ASN A 115 23.68 -9.34 -12.45
C ASN A 115 22.94 -8.13 -13.11
N GLY A 116 21.78 -7.74 -12.54
CA GLY A 116 21.00 -6.59 -13.00
C GLY A 116 20.12 -6.85 -14.23
N SER A 117 20.05 -8.07 -14.72
CA SER A 117 19.19 -8.44 -15.87
C SER A 117 17.99 -9.24 -15.40
N TYR A 118 16.78 -8.81 -15.78
CA TYR A 118 15.56 -9.55 -15.49
C TYR A 118 15.56 -10.91 -16.15
N THR A 119 15.39 -11.96 -15.37
CA THR A 119 15.48 -13.34 -15.87
C THR A 119 14.31 -14.17 -15.34
N GLN A 120 13.69 -14.91 -16.23
CA GLN A 120 12.59 -15.79 -15.87
C GLN A 120 13.10 -16.96 -15.02
N ILE A 121 12.47 -17.17 -13.86
CA ILE A 121 12.70 -18.34 -13.01
C ILE A 121 11.57 -19.33 -13.28
N PRO A 122 11.87 -20.57 -13.65
CA PRO A 122 10.85 -21.62 -13.74
C PRO A 122 10.21 -21.85 -12.36
N ASP A 123 8.87 -21.96 -12.35
CA ASP A 123 8.13 -22.42 -11.16
C ASP A 123 8.19 -21.52 -9.91
N ILE A 124 8.15 -20.20 -10.12
CA ILE A 124 8.00 -19.20 -9.04
C ILE A 124 6.71 -19.44 -8.24
N TYR A 125 5.65 -19.91 -8.89
CA TYR A 125 4.39 -20.23 -8.23
C TYR A 125 4.59 -21.25 -7.09
N ASN A 126 5.20 -22.40 -7.37
CA ASN A 126 5.44 -23.41 -6.32
C ASN A 126 6.49 -22.96 -5.30
N PHE A 127 7.43 -22.12 -5.71
CA PHE A 127 8.44 -21.59 -4.78
C PHE A 127 7.81 -20.71 -3.69
N PHE A 128 6.84 -19.86 -4.05
CA PHE A 128 6.19 -18.92 -3.14
C PHE A 128 4.79 -19.34 -2.65
N LYS A 129 4.27 -20.51 -3.02
CA LYS A 129 2.89 -20.91 -2.66
C LYS A 129 2.58 -20.96 -1.16
N ASP A 130 3.61 -21.06 -0.32
CA ASP A 130 3.49 -21.20 1.14
C ASP A 130 3.78 -19.89 1.89
N VAL A 131 4.06 -18.78 1.18
CA VAL A 131 4.21 -17.47 1.81
C VAL A 131 2.88 -16.71 1.82
N SER A 132 2.72 -15.78 2.74
CA SER A 132 1.51 -14.94 2.80
C SER A 132 1.66 -13.61 2.06
N ILE A 133 2.90 -13.12 1.93
CA ILE A 133 3.25 -11.80 1.39
C ILE A 133 4.48 -11.96 0.51
N ILE A 134 4.52 -11.28 -0.64
CA ILE A 134 5.71 -11.20 -1.51
C ILE A 134 6.05 -9.73 -1.71
N ASN A 135 7.30 -9.38 -1.40
CA ASN A 135 7.87 -8.08 -1.73
C ASN A 135 8.49 -8.12 -3.12
N ASN A 136 8.09 -7.17 -3.96
CA ASN A 136 8.54 -7.00 -5.34
C ASN A 136 9.08 -5.58 -5.51
N SER A 137 10.37 -5.37 -5.23
CA SER A 137 11.03 -4.07 -5.35
C SER A 137 11.58 -3.83 -6.75
N TRP A 138 10.78 -4.12 -7.78
CA TRP A 138 11.13 -4.04 -9.21
C TRP A 138 9.91 -3.79 -10.08
N GLY A 139 10.13 -3.45 -11.34
CA GLY A 139 9.07 -3.27 -12.33
C GLY A 139 9.62 -2.79 -13.66
N ILE A 140 8.79 -2.82 -14.71
CA ILE A 140 9.04 -2.18 -15.99
C ILE A 140 8.36 -0.82 -15.96
N ASN A 141 9.14 0.24 -16.15
CA ASN A 141 8.61 1.59 -16.18
C ASN A 141 8.10 1.94 -17.57
N PHE A 142 6.85 2.34 -17.66
CA PHE A 142 6.21 2.74 -18.89
C PHE A 142 5.04 3.68 -18.57
N TYR A 143 4.43 4.29 -19.59
CA TYR A 143 3.28 5.19 -19.44
C TYR A 143 1.96 4.53 -19.86
N PRO A 144 1.42 3.56 -19.11
CA PRO A 144 0.25 2.80 -19.54
C PRO A 144 -1.02 3.65 -19.57
N TYR A 145 -1.05 4.65 -18.72
CA TYR A 145 -2.27 5.37 -18.41
C TYR A 145 -2.61 6.47 -19.42
N PHE A 146 -1.61 6.99 -20.05
CA PHE A 146 -1.82 8.07 -21.01
C PHE A 146 -1.94 7.42 -22.37
N ASN A 147 -3.10 7.36 -23.00
CA ASN A 147 -3.30 6.93 -24.40
C ASN A 147 -2.25 7.57 -25.32
N LEU A 148 -1.01 7.22 -25.08
CA LEU A 148 0.13 7.65 -25.81
C LEU A 148 0.08 6.88 -27.11
N LYS A 149 -0.56 7.47 -28.11
CA LYS A 149 -0.15 7.17 -29.47
C LYS A 149 1.37 7.30 -29.44
N ALA A 150 2.06 6.19 -29.67
CA ALA A 150 3.50 6.14 -29.85
C ALA A 150 3.88 7.25 -30.82
N SER A 151 4.14 8.43 -30.35
CA SER A 151 4.60 9.54 -31.15
C SER A 151 6.04 9.77 -30.76
N ASN A 152 6.93 9.45 -31.65
CA ASN A 152 8.28 9.95 -31.92
C ASN A 152 9.04 10.78 -30.86
N SER A 153 8.69 10.68 -29.59
CA SER A 153 9.22 11.53 -28.53
C SER A 153 10.14 10.81 -27.55
N GLY A 154 10.77 9.70 -27.96
CA GLY A 154 11.87 9.08 -27.22
C GLY A 154 11.55 8.50 -25.84
N LEU A 155 10.35 8.67 -25.34
CA LEU A 155 9.90 8.23 -24.03
C LEU A 155 9.25 6.86 -24.17
N VAL A 156 9.92 5.86 -23.63
CA VAL A 156 9.50 4.48 -23.47
C VAL A 156 8.84 3.90 -24.73
N ASP A 157 9.56 3.06 -25.41
CA ASP A 157 8.99 2.20 -26.43
C ASP A 157 7.88 1.36 -25.79
N CYS A 158 6.62 1.64 -26.15
CA CYS A 158 5.49 0.82 -25.73
C CYS A 158 5.59 -0.62 -26.25
N THR A 159 6.62 -0.94 -27.01
CA THR A 159 6.85 -2.25 -27.59
C THR A 159 7.89 -2.99 -26.79
N GLN A 160 7.50 -4.08 -26.15
CA GLN A 160 8.41 -5.04 -25.54
C GLN A 160 8.46 -6.29 -26.43
N THR A 161 9.66 -6.78 -26.71
CA THR A 161 9.85 -7.98 -27.53
C THR A 161 10.36 -9.12 -26.66
N ASN A 162 9.64 -10.24 -26.68
CA ASN A 162 10.05 -11.46 -26.03
C ASN A 162 9.99 -12.63 -27.03
N GLN A 163 11.09 -13.37 -27.19
CA GLN A 163 11.21 -14.52 -28.11
C GLN A 163 10.70 -14.22 -29.53
N GLY A 164 11.01 -13.02 -30.06
CA GLY A 164 10.60 -12.59 -31.39
C GLY A 164 9.17 -12.08 -31.54
N THR A 165 8.36 -12.12 -30.47
CA THR A 165 7.01 -11.56 -30.45
C THR A 165 7.02 -10.20 -29.81
N SER A 166 6.45 -9.19 -30.49
CA SER A 166 6.32 -7.84 -29.99
C SER A 166 4.97 -7.63 -29.32
N TYR A 167 4.97 -7.05 -28.12
CA TYR A 167 3.79 -6.74 -27.31
C TYR A 167 3.67 -5.24 -27.12
N ASN A 168 2.49 -4.68 -27.31
CA ASN A 168 2.21 -3.29 -26.96
C ASN A 168 1.82 -3.18 -25.47
N ILE A 169 2.82 -2.98 -24.60
CA ILE A 169 2.60 -2.95 -23.15
C ILE A 169 1.77 -1.75 -22.67
N CYS A 170 1.67 -0.68 -23.46
CA CYS A 170 0.84 0.47 -23.11
C CYS A 170 -0.66 0.20 -23.29
N ASN A 171 -1.03 -0.61 -24.28
CA ASN A 171 -2.43 -0.91 -24.58
C ASN A 171 -2.87 -2.27 -24.01
N THR A 172 -1.96 -3.24 -23.94
CA THR A 172 -2.25 -4.61 -23.53
C THR A 172 -1.26 -5.13 -22.48
N PRO A 173 -1.13 -4.45 -21.31
CA PRO A 173 -0.15 -4.84 -20.30
C PRO A 173 -0.40 -6.25 -19.74
N LEU A 174 -1.67 -6.65 -19.56
CA LEU A 174 -2.01 -8.00 -19.11
C LEU A 174 -1.60 -9.07 -20.12
N GLU A 175 -1.79 -8.82 -21.42
CA GLU A 175 -1.42 -9.76 -22.46
C GLU A 175 0.10 -10.02 -22.44
N TYR A 176 0.90 -8.97 -22.29
CA TYR A 176 2.35 -9.11 -22.13
C TYR A 176 2.70 -9.96 -20.90
N VAL A 177 2.14 -9.63 -19.73
CA VAL A 177 2.44 -10.37 -18.50
C VAL A 177 2.02 -11.84 -18.63
N MET A 178 0.83 -12.11 -19.13
CA MET A 178 0.32 -13.49 -19.25
C MET A 178 1.10 -14.34 -20.25
N LYS A 179 1.61 -13.74 -21.33
CA LYS A 179 2.25 -14.49 -22.43
C LYS A 179 3.77 -14.44 -22.39
N ALA A 180 4.36 -13.38 -21.85
CA ALA A 180 5.79 -13.11 -21.97
C ALA A 180 6.52 -12.98 -20.63
N ASP A 181 5.83 -12.65 -19.55
CA ASP A 181 6.42 -12.48 -18.22
C ASP A 181 5.93 -13.56 -17.25
N LYS A 182 6.62 -14.70 -17.27
CA LYS A 182 6.23 -15.86 -16.46
C LYS A 182 6.30 -15.56 -14.95
N VAL A 183 7.31 -14.80 -14.49
CA VAL A 183 7.44 -14.45 -13.06
C VAL A 183 6.25 -13.62 -12.60
N ALA A 184 5.93 -12.53 -13.32
CA ALA A 184 4.79 -11.70 -12.98
C ALA A 184 3.45 -12.44 -13.12
N ASN A 185 3.32 -13.32 -14.14
CA ASN A 185 2.13 -14.16 -14.30
C ASN A 185 1.95 -15.14 -13.11
N ASP A 186 3.04 -15.76 -12.63
CA ASP A 186 3.00 -16.62 -11.45
C ASP A 186 2.65 -15.81 -10.18
N MET A 187 3.10 -14.54 -10.04
CA MET A 187 2.67 -13.63 -8.96
C MET A 187 1.17 -13.32 -9.02
N MET A 188 0.63 -13.07 -10.24
CA MET A 188 -0.82 -12.88 -10.42
C MET A 188 -1.60 -14.13 -10.01
N ARG A 189 -1.15 -15.32 -10.39
CA ARG A 189 -1.78 -16.59 -10.00
C ARG A 189 -1.71 -16.82 -8.49
N LEU A 190 -0.58 -16.55 -7.84
CA LEU A 190 -0.44 -16.61 -6.38
C LEU A 190 -1.43 -15.68 -5.67
N SER A 191 -1.60 -14.47 -6.19
CA SER A 191 -2.59 -13.52 -5.66
C SER A 191 -4.02 -14.05 -5.78
N LYS A 192 -4.41 -14.60 -6.93
CA LYS A 192 -5.76 -15.08 -7.21
C LYS A 192 -6.08 -16.42 -6.56
N ASP A 193 -5.17 -17.39 -6.70
CA ASP A 193 -5.42 -18.78 -6.32
C ASP A 193 -5.16 -19.04 -4.84
N LYS A 194 -4.24 -18.28 -4.23
CA LYS A 194 -3.75 -18.48 -2.86
C LYS A 194 -3.96 -17.29 -1.94
N GLY A 195 -4.44 -16.17 -2.45
CA GLY A 195 -4.57 -14.95 -1.68
C GLY A 195 -3.24 -14.41 -1.17
N VAL A 196 -2.12 -14.65 -1.86
CA VAL A 196 -0.81 -14.12 -1.48
C VAL A 196 -0.75 -12.65 -1.82
N LEU A 197 -0.45 -11.80 -0.83
CA LEU A 197 -0.28 -10.37 -1.04
C LEU A 197 1.01 -10.07 -1.80
N ASN A 198 0.89 -9.44 -2.96
CA ASN A 198 2.02 -8.89 -3.70
C ASN A 198 2.16 -7.39 -3.45
N VAL A 199 3.32 -6.95 -2.98
CA VAL A 199 3.66 -5.56 -2.71
C VAL A 199 4.70 -5.10 -3.70
N PHE A 200 4.34 -4.20 -4.62
CA PHE A 200 5.23 -3.70 -5.66
C PHE A 200 5.71 -2.27 -5.38
N ALA A 201 6.97 -2.02 -5.65
CA ALA A 201 7.51 -0.67 -5.77
C ALA A 201 6.82 0.06 -6.94
N ALA A 202 6.42 1.33 -6.75
CA ALA A 202 5.73 2.10 -7.79
C ALA A 202 6.63 2.49 -8.97
N GLY A 203 7.96 2.49 -8.78
CA GLY A 203 8.94 2.94 -9.77
C GLY A 203 9.63 4.25 -9.39
N ASN A 204 10.75 4.54 -10.05
CA ASN A 204 11.67 5.64 -9.68
C ASN A 204 11.93 6.62 -10.82
N GLU A 205 11.02 6.76 -11.75
CA GLU A 205 11.18 7.58 -12.96
C GLU A 205 10.49 8.95 -12.84
N GLY A 206 9.91 9.28 -11.67
CA GLY A 206 9.22 10.56 -11.46
C GLY A 206 7.95 10.75 -12.29
N ILE A 207 7.43 9.68 -12.91
CA ILE A 207 6.21 9.71 -13.71
C ILE A 207 4.95 9.66 -12.84
N LEU A 208 3.78 10.01 -13.41
CA LEU A 208 2.55 10.13 -12.62
C LEU A 208 1.76 8.83 -12.45
N SER A 209 2.19 7.73 -13.08
CA SER A 209 1.58 6.40 -12.92
C SER A 209 2.59 5.39 -12.41
N PRO A 210 2.15 4.32 -11.73
CA PRO A 210 3.05 3.26 -11.30
C PRO A 210 3.67 2.49 -12.49
N ALA A 211 4.73 1.73 -12.20
CA ALA A 211 5.33 0.77 -13.13
C ALA A 211 4.33 -0.33 -13.54
N LEU A 212 4.62 -1.02 -14.65
CA LEU A 212 3.76 -2.04 -15.26
C LEU A 212 3.19 -3.04 -14.25
N HIS A 213 4.07 -3.66 -13.46
CA HIS A 213 3.65 -4.70 -12.54
C HIS A 213 2.83 -4.14 -11.37
N ALA A 214 3.15 -2.94 -10.93
CA ALA A 214 2.47 -2.29 -9.82
C ALA A 214 1.03 -1.83 -10.20
N ILE A 215 0.76 -1.53 -11.49
CA ILE A 215 -0.55 -1.02 -11.95
C ILE A 215 -1.52 -2.12 -12.41
N LEU A 216 -1.12 -3.38 -12.43
CA LEU A 216 -1.93 -4.48 -12.98
C LEU A 216 -3.37 -4.58 -12.45
N PRO A 217 -3.67 -4.29 -11.15
CA PRO A 217 -5.06 -4.28 -10.69
C PRO A 217 -5.99 -3.31 -11.43
N SER A 218 -5.45 -2.28 -12.09
CA SER A 218 -6.26 -1.37 -12.93
C SER A 218 -6.77 -2.04 -14.21
N TYR A 219 -6.17 -3.13 -14.61
CA TYR A 219 -6.53 -3.91 -15.80
C TYR A 219 -7.18 -5.25 -15.46
N ASP A 220 -7.06 -5.70 -14.21
CA ASP A 220 -7.67 -6.93 -13.70
C ASP A 220 -8.12 -6.75 -12.26
N GLU A 221 -9.40 -6.45 -12.08
CA GLU A 221 -10.00 -6.19 -10.77
C GLU A 221 -9.98 -7.38 -9.80
N SER A 222 -9.73 -8.59 -10.30
CA SER A 222 -9.56 -9.77 -9.45
C SER A 222 -8.22 -9.79 -8.68
N LEU A 223 -7.28 -8.92 -9.04
CA LEU A 223 -5.99 -8.75 -8.33
C LEU A 223 -6.17 -7.86 -7.09
N ARG A 224 -6.87 -8.37 -6.07
CA ARG A 224 -7.12 -7.62 -4.82
C ARG A 224 -5.99 -7.73 -3.81
N ALA A 225 -5.28 -8.86 -3.77
CA ALA A 225 -4.07 -9.05 -2.95
C ALA A 225 -2.84 -8.43 -3.64
N TRP A 226 -2.90 -7.10 -3.85
CA TRP A 226 -1.89 -6.37 -4.62
C TRP A 226 -1.80 -4.92 -4.17
N LEU A 227 -0.57 -4.41 -3.99
CA LEU A 227 -0.31 -3.03 -3.58
C LEU A 227 0.78 -2.39 -4.41
N ALA A 228 0.63 -1.11 -4.74
CA ALA A 228 1.67 -0.23 -5.27
C ALA A 228 2.15 0.74 -4.19
N VAL A 229 3.49 0.88 -4.03
CA VAL A 229 4.09 1.66 -2.94
C VAL A 229 5.01 2.74 -3.46
N GLY A 230 4.72 4.00 -3.12
CA GLY A 230 5.56 5.16 -3.41
C GLY A 230 6.47 5.54 -2.23
N ALA A 231 7.47 6.38 -2.51
CA ALA A 231 8.53 6.73 -1.57
C ALA A 231 8.36 8.14 -0.97
N LEU A 232 8.47 8.23 0.36
CA LEU A 232 8.57 9.47 1.12
C LEU A 232 9.98 9.66 1.69
N ASP A 233 10.39 10.92 1.88
CA ASP A 233 11.52 11.29 2.74
C ASP A 233 11.01 11.68 4.13
N ALA A 234 11.25 10.81 5.11
CA ALA A 234 10.84 11.05 6.48
C ALA A 234 11.50 12.30 7.11
N ASN A 235 12.70 12.71 6.63
CA ASN A 235 13.38 13.91 7.11
C ASN A 235 12.66 15.21 6.71
N GLU A 236 11.83 15.17 5.66
CA GLU A 236 11.06 16.30 5.14
C GLU A 236 9.60 16.28 5.63
N ILE A 237 9.32 15.48 6.66
CA ILE A 237 8.00 15.38 7.29
C ILE A 237 8.12 15.73 8.77
N THR A 238 7.24 16.60 9.24
CA THR A 238 7.19 17.01 10.65
C THR A 238 5.82 16.74 11.25
N LEU A 239 5.79 16.51 12.55
CA LEU A 239 4.56 16.24 13.30
C LEU A 239 4.15 17.48 14.09
N GLU A 240 2.94 17.97 13.87
CA GLU A 240 2.35 19.03 14.68
C GLU A 240 1.81 18.46 16.02
N SER A 241 1.57 19.34 16.99
CA SER A 241 1.12 18.97 18.33
C SER A 241 -0.27 18.31 18.36
N ASP A 242 -1.08 18.53 17.32
CA ASP A 242 -2.41 17.92 17.14
C ASP A 242 -2.36 16.55 16.43
N GLY A 243 -1.15 16.06 16.11
CA GLY A 243 -0.95 14.80 15.40
C GLY A 243 -1.02 14.92 13.87
N THR A 244 -1.13 16.13 13.32
CA THR A 244 -1.11 16.36 11.87
C THR A 244 0.32 16.29 11.33
N LEU A 245 0.55 15.51 10.27
CA LEU A 245 1.82 15.49 9.56
C LEU A 245 1.89 16.63 8.55
N ILE A 246 2.98 17.39 8.56
CA ILE A 246 3.27 18.42 7.56
C ILE A 246 4.31 17.86 6.59
N ILE A 247 3.92 17.68 5.33
CA ILE A 247 4.78 17.19 4.27
C ILE A 247 5.31 18.40 3.49
N LYS A 248 6.61 18.61 3.48
CA LYS A 248 7.23 19.65 2.65
C LYS A 248 7.26 19.21 1.17
N SER A 249 7.52 20.13 0.27
CA SER A 249 7.56 19.86 -1.18
C SER A 249 8.53 18.72 -1.58
N GLN A 250 9.57 18.52 -0.82
CA GLN A 250 10.56 17.45 -1.01
C GLN A 250 10.22 16.17 -0.20
N GLY A 251 9.17 16.20 0.61
CA GLY A 251 8.76 15.05 1.43
C GLY A 251 8.16 13.89 0.63
N LEU A 252 7.65 14.16 -0.57
CA LEU A 252 7.42 13.12 -1.58
C LEU A 252 8.67 13.04 -2.46
N ALA A 253 9.34 11.89 -2.48
CA ALA A 253 10.58 11.74 -3.24
C ALA A 253 10.38 12.12 -4.72
N ASP A 254 11.27 12.92 -5.25
CA ASP A 254 11.19 13.48 -6.61
C ASP A 254 11.21 12.41 -7.70
N PHE A 255 11.92 11.30 -7.45
CA PHE A 255 11.98 10.14 -8.33
C PHE A 255 10.74 9.24 -8.21
N SER A 256 10.00 9.26 -7.09
CA SER A 256 8.89 8.32 -6.88
C SER A 256 7.81 8.48 -7.94
N ASN A 257 7.42 7.39 -8.59
CA ASN A 257 6.25 7.40 -9.45
C ASN A 257 4.99 7.73 -8.65
N GLY A 258 3.99 8.34 -9.30
CA GLY A 258 2.67 8.60 -8.74
C GLY A 258 1.73 7.41 -8.92
N PHE A 259 0.44 7.65 -8.66
CA PHE A 259 -0.59 6.61 -8.62
C PHE A 259 -1.78 6.90 -9.52
N LYS A 260 -1.60 7.69 -10.57
CA LYS A 260 -2.66 7.92 -11.53
C LYS A 260 -3.15 6.58 -12.10
N GLY A 261 -4.45 6.32 -11.98
CA GLY A 261 -5.06 5.05 -12.34
C GLY A 261 -4.89 3.91 -11.32
N ALA A 262 -4.23 4.15 -10.18
CA ALA A 262 -3.92 3.14 -9.17
C ALA A 262 -4.26 3.58 -7.73
N THR A 263 -4.99 4.66 -7.55
CA THR A 263 -5.25 5.27 -6.23
C THR A 263 -5.93 4.32 -5.25
N ASN A 264 -6.72 3.35 -5.75
CA ASN A 264 -7.48 2.41 -4.92
C ASN A 264 -6.65 1.28 -4.27
N PHE A 265 -5.41 1.06 -4.74
CA PHE A 265 -4.54 -0.01 -4.26
C PHE A 265 -3.11 0.46 -4.03
N SER A 266 -2.94 1.74 -3.73
CA SER A 266 -1.64 2.35 -3.50
C SER A 266 -1.59 3.13 -2.19
N LEU A 267 -0.38 3.24 -1.64
CA LEU A 267 -0.05 4.04 -0.46
C LEU A 267 1.44 4.42 -0.51
N VAL A 268 1.85 5.30 0.41
CA VAL A 268 3.25 5.74 0.49
C VAL A 268 3.90 5.33 1.80
N ALA A 269 5.21 5.07 1.73
CA ALA A 269 6.04 4.77 2.89
C ALA A 269 7.42 5.40 2.75
N ALA A 270 8.19 5.47 3.85
CA ALA A 270 9.57 5.96 3.85
C ALA A 270 10.44 5.15 2.89
N GLY A 271 11.13 5.84 1.99
CA GLY A 271 11.96 5.21 0.95
C GLY A 271 13.21 6.01 0.61
N VAL A 272 13.52 7.07 1.35
CA VAL A 272 14.71 7.92 1.10
C VAL A 272 15.71 7.75 2.24
N ASN A 273 16.97 7.52 1.88
CA ASN A 273 18.10 7.37 2.82
C ASN A 273 17.91 6.24 3.86
N ILE A 274 17.20 5.19 3.51
CA ILE A 274 16.95 4.07 4.41
C ILE A 274 18.23 3.27 4.64
N ASN A 275 18.64 3.20 5.90
CA ASN A 275 19.87 2.50 6.31
C ASN A 275 19.56 1.02 6.59
N ASN A 276 20.16 0.12 5.82
CA ASN A 276 20.02 -1.32 6.04
C ASN A 276 21.20 -2.09 5.40
N VAL A 277 21.09 -3.40 5.29
CA VAL A 277 22.13 -4.36 4.89
C VAL A 277 22.95 -3.88 3.68
N ASP A 278 24.29 -3.89 3.84
CA ASP A 278 25.26 -3.83 2.74
C ASP A 278 25.74 -5.26 2.43
N SER A 279 25.25 -5.84 1.34
CA SER A 279 25.59 -7.22 0.97
C SER A 279 27.05 -7.43 0.56
N SER A 280 27.80 -6.37 0.30
CA SER A 280 29.23 -6.47 -0.03
C SER A 280 30.10 -6.93 1.15
N THR A 281 29.54 -6.90 2.35
CA THR A 281 30.16 -7.35 3.61
C THR A 281 29.15 -8.15 4.42
N ASN A 282 29.60 -8.81 5.51
CA ASN A 282 28.72 -9.58 6.37
C ASN A 282 28.20 -8.82 7.59
N ASP A 283 28.60 -7.57 7.80
CA ASP A 283 28.35 -6.82 9.03
C ASP A 283 28.09 -5.31 8.87
N LYS A 284 28.22 -4.79 7.64
CA LYS A 284 28.02 -3.35 7.36
C LYS A 284 26.62 -3.05 6.88
N PHE A 285 26.27 -1.79 7.02
CA PHE A 285 25.00 -1.21 6.61
C PHE A 285 25.24 -0.02 5.70
N THR A 286 24.34 0.23 4.77
CA THR A 286 24.40 1.34 3.81
C THR A 286 23.04 1.98 3.64
N LYS A 287 23.02 3.25 3.23
CA LYS A 287 21.80 3.99 2.90
C LYS A 287 21.47 3.84 1.43
N LYS A 288 20.21 3.51 1.14
CA LYS A 288 19.66 3.51 -0.21
C LYS A 288 18.35 4.28 -0.26
N SER A 289 18.01 4.79 -1.46
CA SER A 289 16.75 5.49 -1.73
C SER A 289 16.06 4.85 -2.92
N GLY A 290 14.73 4.78 -2.88
CA GLY A 290 13.91 4.22 -3.93
C GLY A 290 12.53 3.79 -3.39
N THR A 291 11.56 3.68 -4.28
CA THR A 291 10.31 2.97 -3.97
C THR A 291 10.57 1.51 -3.60
N SER A 292 11.72 0.99 -4.02
CA SER A 292 12.28 -0.31 -3.60
C SER A 292 12.54 -0.41 -2.09
N MET A 293 12.76 0.71 -1.38
CA MET A 293 12.95 0.73 0.08
C MET A 293 11.63 0.98 0.80
N ALA A 294 10.67 1.62 0.14
CA ALA A 294 9.33 1.83 0.66
C ALA A 294 8.47 0.54 0.63
N ALA A 295 8.55 -0.25 -0.43
CA ALA A 295 7.80 -1.50 -0.57
C ALA A 295 8.06 -2.50 0.58
N PRO A 296 9.31 -2.78 1.01
CA PRO A 296 9.57 -3.68 2.14
C PRO A 296 9.12 -3.11 3.50
N MET A 297 8.97 -1.79 3.68
CA MET A 297 8.31 -1.22 4.87
C MET A 297 6.85 -1.69 4.96
N VAL A 298 6.14 -1.67 3.81
CA VAL A 298 4.75 -2.14 3.70
C VAL A 298 4.68 -3.66 3.84
N SER A 299 5.59 -4.42 3.21
CA SER A 299 5.62 -5.89 3.30
C SER A 299 5.88 -6.36 4.74
N GLY A 300 6.80 -5.70 5.45
CA GLY A 300 7.05 -5.98 6.87
C GLY A 300 5.83 -5.65 7.74
N THR A 301 5.17 -4.51 7.50
CA THR A 301 3.92 -4.15 8.22
C THR A 301 2.80 -5.14 7.93
N ALA A 302 2.66 -5.63 6.69
CA ALA A 302 1.73 -6.70 6.34
C ALA A 302 1.99 -7.98 7.15
N ALA A 303 3.25 -8.31 7.41
CA ALA A 303 3.61 -9.46 8.27
C ALA A 303 3.22 -9.24 9.74
N LEU A 304 3.35 -8.01 10.27
CA LEU A 304 2.86 -7.68 11.61
C LEU A 304 1.34 -7.82 11.71
N VAL A 305 0.60 -7.37 10.68
CA VAL A 305 -0.86 -7.56 10.57
C VAL A 305 -1.22 -9.04 10.51
N LYS A 306 -0.51 -9.83 9.69
CA LYS A 306 -0.73 -11.29 9.56
C LYS A 306 -0.44 -12.03 10.86
N GLN A 307 0.56 -11.61 11.64
CA GLN A 307 0.83 -12.16 12.96
C GLN A 307 -0.34 -11.93 13.91
N ASN A 308 -0.94 -10.72 13.88
CA ASN A 308 -2.07 -10.37 14.74
C ASN A 308 -3.38 -11.02 14.28
N PHE A 309 -3.56 -11.19 12.98
CA PHE A 309 -4.75 -11.75 12.36
C PHE A 309 -4.41 -12.92 11.43
N PRO A 310 -4.08 -14.11 11.96
CA PRO A 310 -3.57 -15.22 11.17
C PRO A 310 -4.55 -15.76 10.11
N PHE A 311 -5.85 -15.53 10.29
CA PHE A 311 -6.92 -15.97 9.38
C PHE A 311 -7.08 -15.09 8.13
N LEU A 312 -6.54 -13.87 8.12
CA LEU A 312 -6.70 -12.96 6.98
C LEU A 312 -5.88 -13.43 5.77
N ASP A 313 -6.48 -13.35 4.59
CA ASP A 313 -5.78 -13.50 3.32
C ASP A 313 -5.08 -12.20 2.89
N GLY A 314 -4.32 -12.25 1.79
CA GLY A 314 -3.58 -11.08 1.31
C GLY A 314 -4.48 -9.94 0.83
N LYS A 315 -5.69 -10.23 0.32
CA LYS A 315 -6.67 -9.20 -0.03
C LYS A 315 -7.10 -8.43 1.22
N GLN A 316 -7.47 -9.14 2.27
CA GLN A 316 -7.92 -8.54 3.53
C GLN A 316 -6.81 -7.76 4.24
N ILE A 317 -5.56 -8.26 4.17
CA ILE A 317 -4.39 -7.52 4.66
C ILE A 317 -4.18 -6.23 3.85
N ALA A 318 -4.28 -6.29 2.51
CA ALA A 318 -4.20 -5.10 1.67
C ALA A 318 -5.29 -4.09 2.02
N ASP A 319 -6.53 -4.53 2.21
CA ASP A 319 -7.66 -3.68 2.56
C ASP A 319 -7.48 -3.02 3.95
N ILE A 320 -6.91 -3.74 4.91
CA ILE A 320 -6.52 -3.15 6.21
C ILE A 320 -5.46 -2.06 6.00
N LEU A 321 -4.36 -2.35 5.31
CA LEU A 321 -3.27 -1.38 5.11
C LEU A 321 -3.76 -0.11 4.39
N LEU A 322 -4.60 -0.26 3.37
CA LEU A 322 -5.16 0.85 2.61
C LEU A 322 -6.17 1.66 3.43
N SER A 323 -7.10 0.98 4.12
CA SER A 323 -8.15 1.65 4.90
C SER A 323 -7.64 2.35 6.15
N THR A 324 -6.50 1.91 6.68
CA THR A 324 -5.88 2.45 7.88
C THR A 324 -4.74 3.43 7.60
N ALA A 325 -4.36 3.60 6.33
CA ALA A 325 -3.34 4.57 5.94
C ALA A 325 -3.67 5.96 6.51
N ASN A 326 -2.66 6.63 7.07
CA ASN A 326 -2.83 7.91 7.71
C ASN A 326 -3.16 9.00 6.67
N LYS A 327 -4.33 9.61 6.80
CA LYS A 327 -4.83 10.73 5.97
C LYS A 327 -4.72 12.08 6.68
N ASN A 328 -4.30 12.09 7.96
CA ASN A 328 -4.12 13.31 8.73
C ASN A 328 -2.77 13.96 8.41
N TYR A 329 -2.66 14.48 7.19
CA TYR A 329 -1.49 15.24 6.75
C TYR A 329 -1.87 16.42 5.86
N LYS A 330 -1.02 17.44 5.89
CA LYS A 330 -1.07 18.57 4.96
C LYS A 330 -0.05 18.32 3.85
N ALA A 331 -0.55 18.13 2.63
CA ALA A 331 0.28 18.02 1.45
C ALA A 331 0.88 19.39 1.09
N PRO A 332 2.06 19.46 0.45
CA PRO A 332 2.60 20.71 -0.05
C PRO A 332 1.75 21.28 -1.18
N LYS A 333 1.86 22.57 -1.43
CA LYS A 333 1.20 23.26 -2.55
C LYS A 333 1.57 22.61 -3.89
N PHE A 334 2.85 22.31 -4.07
CA PHE A 334 3.40 21.64 -5.24
C PHE A 334 4.63 20.82 -4.87
N THR A 335 5.02 19.91 -5.75
CA THR A 335 6.29 19.18 -5.71
C THR A 335 6.96 19.22 -7.09
N VAL A 336 8.23 18.92 -7.15
CA VAL A 336 8.97 18.77 -8.41
C VAL A 336 9.34 17.30 -8.55
N LYS A 337 8.98 16.70 -9.68
CA LYS A 337 9.39 15.35 -10.03
C LYS A 337 10.57 15.39 -10.98
N GLN A 338 11.60 14.59 -10.69
CA GLN A 338 12.69 14.38 -11.63
C GLN A 338 12.32 13.20 -12.53
N VAL A 339 12.03 13.49 -13.80
CA VAL A 339 11.60 12.50 -14.78
C VAL A 339 12.81 11.88 -15.45
N THR A 340 12.92 10.58 -15.39
CA THR A 340 13.95 9.81 -16.08
C THR A 340 13.37 9.23 -17.37
N ASP A 341 13.84 9.71 -18.52
CA ASP A 341 13.34 9.34 -19.84
C ASP A 341 14.34 8.51 -20.67
N GLY A 342 15.36 7.97 -20.01
CA GLY A 342 16.44 7.22 -20.67
C GLY A 342 17.49 8.11 -21.35
N THR A 343 17.34 9.43 -21.34
CA THR A 343 18.40 10.38 -21.74
C THR A 343 19.30 10.71 -20.56
N ASN A 344 20.54 11.14 -20.83
CA ASN A 344 21.47 11.55 -19.78
C ASN A 344 21.18 12.96 -19.21
N GLN A 345 20.11 13.60 -19.63
CA GLN A 345 19.74 14.94 -19.17
C GLN A 345 18.53 14.84 -18.24
N PRO A 346 18.61 15.37 -17.01
CA PRO A 346 17.48 15.39 -16.10
C PRO A 346 16.37 16.28 -16.66
N LYS A 347 15.13 15.80 -16.58
CA LYS A 347 13.93 16.58 -16.89
C LYS A 347 13.06 16.68 -15.65
N PHE A 348 12.26 17.74 -15.59
CA PHE A 348 11.47 18.03 -14.40
C PHE A 348 10.01 18.26 -14.74
N LEU A 349 9.12 17.75 -13.89
CA LEU A 349 7.70 18.02 -13.92
C LEU A 349 7.31 18.77 -12.64
N ILE A 350 6.76 19.98 -12.79
CA ILE A 350 6.25 20.78 -11.68
C ILE A 350 4.80 20.39 -11.44
N VAL A 351 4.50 19.78 -10.28
CA VAL A 351 3.21 19.15 -10.00
C VAL A 351 2.50 19.90 -8.89
N TYR A 352 1.46 20.65 -9.22
CA TYR A 352 0.56 21.28 -8.24
C TYR A 352 -0.46 20.26 -7.72
N ILE A 353 -0.71 20.30 -6.41
CA ILE A 353 -1.47 19.26 -5.70
C ILE A 353 -2.83 19.82 -5.28
N SER A 354 -3.90 19.25 -5.81
CA SER A 354 -5.31 19.59 -5.52
C SER A 354 -5.68 21.07 -5.75
N GLN A 355 -4.86 21.80 -6.52
CA GLN A 355 -5.11 23.19 -6.89
C GLN A 355 -4.54 23.49 -8.28
N ASP A 356 -5.16 24.40 -8.98
CA ASP A 356 -4.66 24.83 -10.28
C ASP A 356 -3.32 25.55 -10.14
N PRO A 357 -2.35 25.29 -11.05
CA PRO A 357 -1.12 26.05 -11.11
C PRO A 357 -1.41 27.52 -11.46
N PRO A 358 -0.56 28.47 -11.03
CA PRO A 358 -0.66 29.84 -11.50
C PRO A 358 -0.68 29.92 -13.04
N GLY A 359 -1.52 30.80 -13.59
CA GLY A 359 -1.61 31.03 -15.04
C GLY A 359 -0.46 31.84 -15.62
N ILE A 360 0.45 32.35 -14.77
CA ILE A 360 1.54 33.24 -15.13
C ILE A 360 2.87 32.57 -14.76
N GLU A 361 3.78 32.46 -15.73
CA GLU A 361 5.11 31.81 -15.53
C GLU A 361 5.92 32.41 -14.40
N ASP A 362 5.90 33.74 -14.23
CA ASP A 362 6.66 34.43 -13.17
C ASP A 362 6.22 34.03 -11.76
N GLU A 363 4.96 33.62 -11.57
CA GLU A 363 4.48 33.13 -10.28
C GLU A 363 5.02 31.74 -9.99
N ILE A 364 5.07 30.87 -10.99
CA ILE A 364 5.64 29.52 -10.85
C ILE A 364 7.15 29.61 -10.61
N LYS A 365 7.85 30.47 -11.34
CA LYS A 365 9.29 30.74 -11.11
C LYS A 365 9.55 31.24 -9.69
N ARG A 366 8.68 32.12 -9.18
CA ARG A 366 8.77 32.60 -7.79
C ARG A 366 8.55 31.47 -6.78
N ASP A 367 7.56 30.59 -7.01
CA ASP A 367 7.33 29.39 -6.18
C ASP A 367 8.59 28.50 -6.15
N LEU A 368 9.19 28.23 -7.32
CA LEU A 368 10.43 27.46 -7.43
C LEU A 368 11.61 28.14 -6.71
N LYS A 369 11.81 29.45 -6.89
CA LYS A 369 12.87 30.21 -6.23
C LYS A 369 12.73 30.22 -4.71
N GLN A 370 11.49 30.25 -4.22
CA GLN A 370 11.23 30.15 -2.79
C GLN A 370 11.57 28.76 -2.25
N LEU A 371 11.23 27.68 -3.00
CA LEU A 371 11.50 26.31 -2.59
C LEU A 371 12.98 25.96 -2.60
N TYR A 372 13.70 26.39 -3.64
CA TYR A 372 15.13 26.07 -3.85
C TYR A 372 16.05 27.25 -3.57
N ASN A 373 15.65 28.15 -2.67
CA ASN A 373 16.42 29.35 -2.34
C ASN A 373 17.87 29.03 -1.91
N GLY A 374 18.82 29.60 -2.61
CA GLY A 374 20.24 29.41 -2.33
C GLY A 374 20.85 28.08 -2.78
N ILE A 375 20.05 27.22 -3.45
CA ILE A 375 20.55 25.97 -4.02
C ILE A 375 21.00 26.23 -5.46
N GLN A 376 22.26 25.84 -5.77
CA GLN A 376 22.85 25.97 -7.09
C GLN A 376 23.33 24.64 -7.64
N VAL A 377 23.35 24.51 -8.96
CA VAL A 377 23.87 23.35 -9.69
C VAL A 377 24.97 23.82 -10.68
N GLN A 378 25.98 22.99 -10.89
CA GLN A 378 27.03 23.27 -11.85
C GLN A 378 26.66 22.65 -13.22
N VAL A 379 26.53 23.54 -14.23
CA VAL A 379 26.23 23.12 -15.62
C VAL A 379 27.33 23.68 -16.52
N ASN A 380 28.03 22.83 -17.24
CA ASN A 380 29.15 23.21 -18.11
C ASN A 380 30.19 24.12 -17.44
N GLY A 381 30.45 23.88 -16.13
CA GLY A 381 31.42 24.65 -15.36
C GLY A 381 30.88 25.96 -14.76
N GLN A 382 29.65 26.35 -15.04
CA GLN A 382 29.00 27.54 -14.47
C GLN A 382 28.00 27.14 -13.37
N TRP A 383 27.95 27.91 -12.29
CA TRP A 383 26.94 27.78 -11.23
C TRP A 383 25.70 28.54 -11.62
N ILE A 384 24.56 27.86 -11.67
CA ILE A 384 23.25 28.45 -11.92
C ILE A 384 22.29 28.10 -10.78
N ASP A 385 21.29 28.92 -10.55
CA ASP A 385 20.27 28.63 -9.54
C ASP A 385 19.49 27.35 -9.92
N TYR A 386 19.32 26.46 -8.97
CA TYR A 386 18.65 25.18 -9.23
C TYR A 386 17.20 25.36 -9.66
N SER A 387 16.52 26.40 -9.18
CA SER A 387 15.18 26.79 -9.63
C SER A 387 15.13 27.15 -11.12
N ASP A 388 16.13 27.86 -11.63
CA ASP A 388 16.23 28.24 -13.06
C ASP A 388 16.58 26.99 -13.89
N TYR A 389 17.48 26.12 -13.37
CA TYR A 389 17.79 24.84 -14.02
C TYR A 389 16.56 23.94 -14.17
N ILE A 390 15.72 23.81 -13.11
CA ILE A 390 14.44 23.09 -13.18
C ILE A 390 13.54 23.72 -14.23
N TRP A 391 13.40 25.03 -14.21
CA TRP A 391 12.54 25.76 -15.15
C TRP A 391 12.93 25.54 -16.61
N ASP A 392 14.22 25.60 -16.92
CA ASP A 392 14.73 25.45 -18.29
C ASP A 392 14.71 24.01 -18.80
N ASN A 393 14.73 23.03 -17.89
CA ASN A 393 14.72 21.59 -18.22
C ASN A 393 13.37 20.92 -17.92
N ARG A 394 12.25 21.64 -18.03
CA ARG A 394 10.91 21.07 -17.84
C ARG A 394 10.59 20.01 -18.90
N ASP A 395 9.95 18.93 -18.46
CA ASP A 395 9.44 17.90 -19.36
C ASP A 395 8.12 18.34 -20.05
N SER A 396 8.24 18.99 -21.20
CA SER A 396 7.09 19.38 -22.01
C SER A 396 6.31 18.19 -22.57
N ALA A 397 6.97 17.05 -22.76
CA ALA A 397 6.36 15.88 -23.38
C ALA A 397 5.34 15.21 -22.45
N GLN A 398 5.65 15.10 -21.15
CA GLN A 398 4.73 14.48 -20.19
C GLN A 398 3.50 15.35 -19.93
N SER A 399 3.65 16.68 -19.86
CA SER A 399 2.52 17.57 -19.66
C SER A 399 1.52 17.56 -20.82
N GLN A 400 1.98 17.42 -22.06
CA GLN A 400 1.11 17.32 -23.24
C GLN A 400 0.37 15.98 -23.35
N LYS A 401 0.89 14.93 -22.71
CA LYS A 401 0.36 13.57 -22.76
C LYS A 401 -0.70 13.28 -21.70
N LEU A 402 -0.77 14.11 -20.67
CA LEU A 402 -1.84 14.09 -19.67
C LEU A 402 -3.13 14.62 -20.31
N ASN A 403 -3.88 13.76 -20.96
CA ASN A 403 -5.16 14.11 -21.58
C ASN A 403 -6.24 14.33 -20.49
N THR A 404 -6.04 15.37 -19.67
CA THR A 404 -6.96 15.75 -18.60
C THR A 404 -7.34 17.23 -18.77
N SER A 405 -8.55 17.58 -18.41
CA SER A 405 -9.05 18.96 -18.32
C SER A 405 -8.28 19.85 -17.33
N THR A 406 -7.22 19.34 -16.73
CA THR A 406 -6.45 19.93 -15.63
C THR A 406 -5.02 20.29 -16.01
N ILE A 407 -4.69 20.33 -17.31
CA ILE A 407 -3.35 20.70 -17.76
C ILE A 407 -3.22 22.22 -17.76
N SER A 408 -2.14 22.70 -17.16
CA SER A 408 -1.70 24.09 -17.32
C SER A 408 -1.42 24.40 -18.80
N SER A 409 -1.67 25.64 -19.22
CA SER A 409 -1.20 26.14 -20.51
C SER A 409 0.35 26.22 -20.60
N ILE A 410 1.03 26.00 -19.49
CA ILE A 410 2.49 26.11 -19.37
C ILE A 410 3.08 24.69 -19.41
N ASN A 411 3.97 24.46 -20.39
CA ASN A 411 4.63 23.18 -20.59
C ASN A 411 5.44 22.75 -19.35
N GLY A 412 5.36 21.46 -18.99
CA GLY A 412 6.08 20.89 -17.84
C GLY A 412 5.47 21.24 -16.48
N VAL A 413 4.26 21.84 -16.47
CA VAL A 413 3.51 22.18 -15.26
C VAL A 413 2.16 21.48 -15.33
N VAL A 414 1.80 20.75 -14.28
CA VAL A 414 0.55 19.96 -14.22
C VAL A 414 -0.13 20.11 -12.88
N ARG A 415 -1.44 19.83 -12.86
CA ARG A 415 -2.22 19.61 -11.64
C ARG A 415 -2.53 18.12 -11.49
N VAL A 416 -2.48 17.65 -10.26
CA VAL A 416 -2.94 16.31 -9.88
C VAL A 416 -3.77 16.37 -8.59
N GLU A 417 -4.62 15.38 -8.38
CA GLU A 417 -5.26 15.22 -7.08
C GLU A 417 -4.27 14.61 -6.07
N LYS A 418 -4.48 14.89 -4.79
CA LYS A 418 -3.60 14.44 -3.72
C LYS A 418 -3.44 12.90 -3.73
N GLU A 419 -4.50 12.18 -3.99
CA GLU A 419 -4.54 10.73 -4.05
C GLU A 419 -3.71 10.16 -5.22
N GLU A 420 -3.52 10.93 -6.29
CA GLU A 420 -2.67 10.53 -7.42
C GLU A 420 -1.16 10.55 -7.08
N LEU A 421 -0.77 11.11 -5.93
CA LEU A 421 0.61 11.09 -5.43
C LEU A 421 0.79 10.31 -4.12
N PHE A 422 -0.22 10.27 -3.27
CA PHE A 422 -0.15 9.65 -1.95
C PHE A 422 -0.99 8.37 -1.83
N GLY A 423 -1.75 8.01 -2.87
CA GLY A 423 -2.65 6.86 -2.83
C GLY A 423 -3.68 7.00 -1.71
N GLN A 424 -3.88 5.95 -0.94
CA GLN A 424 -4.77 5.95 0.22
C GLN A 424 -4.18 6.68 1.44
N GLY A 425 -2.91 7.11 1.39
CA GLY A 425 -2.23 7.85 2.44
C GLY A 425 -0.90 7.24 2.86
N ILE A 426 -0.42 7.64 4.02
CA ILE A 426 0.86 7.21 4.58
C ILE A 426 0.64 5.93 5.40
N LEU A 427 1.50 4.94 5.22
CA LEU A 427 1.48 3.69 6.01
C LEU A 427 1.38 3.98 7.51
N ASP A 428 0.45 3.31 8.22
CA ASP A 428 0.29 3.38 9.67
C ASP A 428 0.16 1.96 10.27
N ALA A 429 1.25 1.43 10.77
CA ALA A 429 1.31 0.08 11.33
C ALA A 429 0.45 -0.06 12.60
N GLN A 430 0.41 0.96 13.46
CA GLN A 430 -0.36 0.89 14.70
C GLN A 430 -1.87 0.85 14.43
N LYS A 431 -2.34 1.64 13.46
CA LYS A 431 -3.74 1.65 13.08
C LYS A 431 -4.12 0.35 12.35
N ALA A 432 -3.20 -0.21 11.55
CA ALA A 432 -3.41 -1.47 10.86
C ALA A 432 -3.59 -2.67 11.83
N LEU A 433 -2.89 -2.69 12.95
CA LEU A 433 -3.06 -3.72 13.97
C LEU A 433 -4.43 -3.66 14.69
N LYS A 434 -5.18 -2.60 14.52
CA LYS A 434 -6.55 -2.47 15.04
C LYS A 434 -7.62 -3.00 14.08
N GLY A 435 -7.22 -3.62 12.97
CA GLY A 435 -8.11 -4.18 11.97
C GLY A 435 -8.62 -3.18 10.94
N LEU A 436 -9.67 -3.54 10.25
CA LEU A 436 -10.25 -2.78 9.15
C LEU A 436 -10.82 -1.43 9.62
N SER A 437 -10.75 -0.39 8.79
CA SER A 437 -11.30 0.94 9.08
C SER A 437 -12.30 1.44 8.02
N ILE A 438 -12.28 0.87 6.81
CA ILE A 438 -13.20 1.24 5.73
C ILE A 438 -13.63 -0.02 4.98
N LEU A 439 -14.94 -0.19 4.78
CA LEU A 439 -15.50 -1.11 3.79
C LEU A 439 -15.53 -0.36 2.45
N ASP A 440 -14.68 -0.76 1.52
CA ASP A 440 -14.45 -0.01 0.29
C ASP A 440 -15.04 -0.71 -0.93
N ALA A 441 -16.08 -0.11 -1.55
CA ALA A 441 -16.71 -0.63 -2.75
C ALA A 441 -15.72 -0.74 -3.93
N ASN A 442 -14.72 0.14 -4.00
CA ASN A 442 -13.72 0.13 -5.07
C ASN A 442 -12.75 -1.06 -4.96
N ARG A 443 -12.83 -1.79 -3.85
CA ARG A 443 -12.03 -2.98 -3.54
C ARG A 443 -12.86 -4.28 -3.56
N LEU A 444 -14.15 -4.19 -3.89
CA LEU A 444 -15.03 -5.35 -4.06
C LEU A 444 -15.16 -5.71 -5.53
N SER A 445 -15.39 -6.99 -5.80
CA SER A 445 -15.74 -7.54 -7.11
C SER A 445 -17.13 -8.17 -7.07
N ASP A 446 -17.63 -8.58 -8.22
CA ASP A 446 -18.92 -9.31 -8.33
C ASP A 446 -18.95 -10.57 -7.48
N GLN A 447 -17.78 -11.20 -7.26
CA GLN A 447 -17.65 -12.39 -6.44
C GLN A 447 -17.79 -12.11 -4.95
N ASP A 448 -17.53 -10.87 -4.52
CA ASP A 448 -17.64 -10.42 -3.14
C ASP A 448 -19.09 -10.04 -2.78
N VAL A 449 -19.98 -9.98 -3.76
CA VAL A 449 -21.38 -9.59 -3.55
C VAL A 449 -22.18 -10.81 -3.08
N LEU A 450 -22.36 -10.92 -1.78
CA LEU A 450 -23.26 -11.88 -1.20
C LEU A 450 -24.70 -11.35 -1.34
N LYS A 451 -25.57 -12.09 -2.04
CA LYS A 451 -26.99 -11.77 -2.07
C LYS A 451 -27.65 -12.25 -0.77
N TYR A 452 -28.22 -11.32 -0.02
CA TYR A 452 -28.98 -11.61 1.18
C TYR A 452 -30.40 -11.07 1.01
N GLU A 453 -31.41 -11.94 1.12
CA GLU A 453 -32.82 -11.63 0.76
C GLU A 453 -33.38 -10.45 1.57
N GLN A 454 -33.00 -10.34 2.85
CA GLN A 454 -33.47 -9.28 3.74
C GLN A 454 -32.82 -7.93 3.47
N GLU A 455 -31.69 -7.90 2.73
CA GLU A 455 -30.93 -6.68 2.42
C GLU A 455 -30.44 -6.70 0.96
N PRO A 456 -31.38 -6.65 -0.01
CA PRO A 456 -31.07 -6.90 -1.44
C PRO A 456 -30.14 -5.84 -2.06
N ASN A 457 -30.01 -4.66 -1.44
CA ASN A 457 -29.17 -3.56 -1.91
C ASN A 457 -27.85 -3.45 -1.13
N THR A 458 -27.42 -4.52 -0.47
CA THR A 458 -26.19 -4.56 0.33
C THR A 458 -25.20 -5.57 -0.26
N ALA A 459 -23.96 -5.13 -0.46
CA ALA A 459 -22.80 -6.01 -0.64
C ALA A 459 -22.16 -6.29 0.72
N TYR A 460 -21.56 -7.44 0.89
CA TYR A 460 -20.95 -7.81 2.18
C TYR A 460 -19.45 -8.02 2.06
N TYR A 461 -18.73 -7.34 2.93
CA TYR A 461 -17.33 -7.63 3.20
C TYR A 461 -17.26 -8.77 4.22
N THR A 462 -16.75 -9.92 3.81
CA THR A 462 -16.77 -11.14 4.63
C THR A 462 -15.48 -11.32 5.40
N ILE A 463 -15.58 -11.52 6.72
CA ILE A 463 -14.48 -11.93 7.60
C ILE A 463 -14.78 -13.35 8.11
N ASN A 464 -13.97 -14.29 7.65
CA ASN A 464 -13.98 -15.66 8.16
C ASN A 464 -12.83 -15.83 9.16
N THR A 465 -13.16 -15.95 10.44
CA THR A 465 -12.17 -16.07 11.52
C THR A 465 -11.49 -17.43 11.60
N ALA A 466 -11.99 -18.45 10.89
CA ALA A 466 -11.37 -19.78 10.80
C ALA A 466 -11.02 -20.43 12.16
N GLY A 467 -11.78 -20.12 13.21
CA GLY A 467 -11.57 -20.62 14.57
C GLY A 467 -10.67 -19.74 15.45
N TYR A 468 -10.15 -18.62 14.93
CA TYR A 468 -9.37 -17.66 15.71
C TYR A 468 -10.27 -16.64 16.38
N ASP A 469 -9.84 -16.16 17.55
CA ASP A 469 -10.42 -14.99 18.20
C ASP A 469 -9.63 -13.74 17.82
N ALA A 470 -10.35 -12.65 17.53
CA ALA A 470 -9.72 -11.40 17.09
C ALA A 470 -10.57 -10.17 17.49
N GLU A 471 -9.93 -9.01 17.58
CA GLU A 471 -10.60 -7.74 17.81
C GLU A 471 -10.29 -6.72 16.71
N PHE A 472 -11.33 -6.18 16.07
CA PHE A 472 -11.28 -4.99 15.25
C PHE A 472 -11.74 -3.78 16.09
N SER A 473 -10.79 -2.92 16.45
CA SER A 473 -11.03 -1.77 17.33
C SER A 473 -11.02 -0.42 16.63
N ASN A 474 -10.80 -0.39 15.32
CA ASN A 474 -11.04 0.82 14.52
C ASN A 474 -12.53 1.06 14.35
N ASP A 475 -12.89 2.34 14.18
CA ASP A 475 -14.18 2.72 13.63
C ASP A 475 -14.23 2.34 12.16
N ILE A 476 -15.22 1.53 11.77
CA ILE A 476 -15.36 1.04 10.41
C ILE A 476 -16.43 1.88 9.70
N SER A 477 -16.00 2.61 8.68
CA SER A 477 -16.86 3.38 7.78
C SER A 477 -17.07 2.68 6.45
N GLN A 478 -17.76 3.33 5.51
CA GLN A 478 -17.93 2.85 4.15
C GLN A 478 -17.37 3.88 3.16
N ARG A 479 -16.76 3.41 2.07
CA ARG A 479 -16.48 4.18 0.87
C ARG A 479 -17.30 3.61 -0.29
N LYS A 480 -18.11 4.46 -0.95
CA LYS A 480 -18.90 4.06 -2.12
C LYS A 480 -18.01 3.89 -3.35
N TRP A 481 -18.52 3.21 -4.35
CA TRP A 481 -17.90 3.13 -5.66
C TRP A 481 -17.71 4.52 -6.25
N ASP A 482 -16.50 4.80 -6.72
CA ASP A 482 -16.14 6.04 -7.41
C ASP A 482 -15.50 5.71 -8.76
N GLU A 483 -16.26 5.90 -9.82
CA GLU A 483 -15.83 5.60 -11.18
C GLU A 483 -14.57 6.37 -11.58
N SER A 484 -14.38 7.59 -11.08
CA SER A 484 -13.25 8.45 -11.43
C SER A 484 -11.89 7.88 -11.02
N THR A 485 -11.90 6.94 -10.05
CA THR A 485 -10.69 6.29 -9.53
C THR A 485 -10.29 5.03 -10.32
N HIS A 486 -11.08 4.64 -11.31
CA HIS A 486 -10.85 3.46 -12.15
C HIS A 486 -10.48 3.85 -13.58
N LEU A 487 -9.71 3.00 -14.27
CA LEU A 487 -9.43 3.16 -15.69
C LEU A 487 -10.69 2.88 -16.51
N SER A 488 -11.19 3.88 -17.22
CA SER A 488 -12.43 3.77 -18.00
C SER A 488 -12.40 2.74 -19.14
N SER A 489 -11.19 2.36 -19.59
CA SER A 489 -11.01 1.45 -20.73
C SER A 489 -10.72 0.01 -20.35
N ALA A 490 -10.40 -0.28 -19.09
CA ALA A 490 -9.86 -1.57 -18.67
C ALA A 490 -10.80 -2.38 -17.78
N ILE A 491 -11.80 -1.74 -17.16
CA ILE A 491 -12.72 -2.39 -16.23
C ILE A 491 -14.12 -2.40 -16.82
N ASN A 492 -14.65 -3.59 -17.05
CA ASN A 492 -16.10 -3.78 -17.20
C ASN A 492 -16.70 -3.40 -15.84
N LYS A 493 -17.28 -2.19 -15.77
CA LYS A 493 -17.85 -1.64 -14.54
C LYS A 493 -18.80 -2.66 -13.92
N PRO A 494 -18.61 -3.06 -12.68
CA PRO A 494 -19.68 -3.73 -11.96
C PRO A 494 -20.78 -2.69 -11.72
N THR A 495 -21.71 -2.59 -12.65
CA THR A 495 -22.83 -1.64 -12.60
C THR A 495 -23.68 -1.83 -11.32
N HIS A 496 -23.60 -2.99 -10.68
CA HIS A 496 -24.33 -3.30 -9.47
C HIS A 496 -23.64 -2.80 -8.18
N LEU A 497 -22.33 -2.56 -8.15
CA LEU A 497 -21.67 -2.01 -6.96
C LEU A 497 -21.85 -0.48 -6.80
N ALA A 498 -22.20 0.22 -7.87
CA ALA A 498 -22.24 1.68 -7.90
C ALA A 498 -23.20 2.31 -6.86
N ASN A 499 -24.29 1.61 -6.50
CA ASN A 499 -25.34 2.12 -5.61
C ASN A 499 -25.56 1.23 -4.37
N LEU A 500 -24.70 0.24 -4.13
CA LEU A 500 -24.87 -0.65 -2.99
C LEU A 500 -24.32 -0.04 -1.70
N ASN A 501 -24.98 -0.32 -0.61
CA ASN A 501 -24.41 -0.21 0.72
C ASN A 501 -23.50 -1.42 0.97
N ILE A 502 -22.50 -1.24 1.82
CA ILE A 502 -21.61 -2.33 2.19
C ILE A 502 -21.83 -2.66 3.66
N GLY A 503 -22.12 -3.92 3.90
CA GLY A 503 -22.24 -4.50 5.23
C GLY A 503 -21.05 -5.38 5.58
N LEU A 504 -21.01 -5.83 6.82
CA LEU A 504 -20.02 -6.76 7.33
C LEU A 504 -20.65 -8.13 7.55
N SER A 505 -20.05 -9.18 6.99
CA SER A 505 -20.43 -10.57 7.25
C SER A 505 -19.36 -11.26 8.09
N LYS A 506 -19.74 -11.76 9.27
CA LYS A 506 -18.90 -12.61 10.12
C LYS A 506 -19.18 -14.08 9.81
N GLU A 507 -18.14 -14.79 9.42
CA GLU A 507 -18.18 -16.23 9.13
C GLU A 507 -17.09 -16.99 9.91
N GLY A 508 -17.16 -18.31 9.88
CA GLY A 508 -16.21 -19.20 10.55
C GLY A 508 -16.38 -19.24 12.07
N GLU A 509 -15.86 -20.30 12.68
CA GLU A 509 -15.81 -20.44 14.13
C GLU A 509 -14.85 -19.38 14.75
N GLY A 510 -14.90 -19.22 16.07
CA GLY A 510 -14.13 -18.20 16.80
C GLY A 510 -14.89 -16.88 16.96
N ILE A 511 -14.33 -15.99 17.74
CA ILE A 511 -14.94 -14.72 18.15
C ILE A 511 -14.34 -13.57 17.37
N LEU A 512 -15.19 -12.80 16.68
CA LEU A 512 -14.80 -11.47 16.19
C LEU A 512 -15.37 -10.40 17.11
N ILE A 513 -14.49 -9.69 17.81
CA ILE A 513 -14.87 -8.55 18.64
C ILE A 513 -14.85 -7.30 17.76
N ILE A 514 -15.90 -6.49 17.81
CA ILE A 514 -16.00 -5.17 17.17
C ILE A 514 -16.24 -4.13 18.24
N SER A 515 -15.23 -3.27 18.49
CA SER A 515 -15.29 -2.29 19.58
C SER A 515 -15.37 -0.83 19.11
N GLY A 516 -15.24 -0.55 17.81
CA GLY A 516 -15.34 0.79 17.22
C GLY A 516 -16.78 1.30 17.07
N GLN A 517 -16.91 2.59 16.75
CA GLN A 517 -18.16 3.24 16.37
C GLN A 517 -18.38 3.09 14.86
N ASN A 518 -18.98 1.97 14.45
CA ASN A 518 -19.06 1.60 13.05
C ASN A 518 -20.22 2.30 12.35
N THR A 519 -19.91 2.95 11.23
CA THR A 519 -20.82 3.84 10.48
C THR A 519 -21.11 3.38 9.06
N TYR A 520 -20.65 2.18 8.66
CA TYR A 520 -20.97 1.61 7.35
C TYR A 520 -22.49 1.46 7.17
N GLU A 521 -22.96 1.59 5.93
CA GLU A 521 -24.38 1.74 5.59
C GLU A 521 -25.13 0.43 5.39
N GLY A 522 -24.45 -0.69 5.19
CA GLY A 522 -25.06 -2.00 5.07
C GLY A 522 -25.31 -2.64 6.44
N ALA A 523 -26.01 -3.76 6.44
CA ALA A 523 -26.29 -4.50 7.67
C ALA A 523 -25.05 -5.29 8.16
N THR A 524 -25.11 -5.71 9.42
CA THR A 524 -24.16 -6.66 10.02
C THR A 524 -24.77 -8.05 10.01
N LEU A 525 -24.14 -9.01 9.32
CA LEU A 525 -24.61 -10.37 9.19
C LEU A 525 -23.67 -11.32 9.96
N ILE A 526 -24.25 -12.06 10.92
CA ILE A 526 -23.52 -13.06 11.70
C ILE A 526 -23.98 -14.43 11.22
N LYS A 527 -23.15 -15.12 10.43
CA LYS A 527 -23.49 -16.41 9.79
C LYS A 527 -22.99 -17.61 10.57
N GLN A 528 -21.83 -17.47 11.22
CA GLN A 528 -21.21 -18.57 11.96
C GLN A 528 -20.28 -18.04 13.05
N GLY A 529 -20.09 -18.82 14.12
CA GLY A 529 -19.29 -18.44 15.28
C GLY A 529 -19.92 -17.29 16.07
N GLU A 530 -19.10 -16.45 16.68
CA GLU A 530 -19.57 -15.37 17.53
C GLU A 530 -19.09 -14.00 17.04
N LEU A 531 -20.01 -13.04 16.97
CA LEU A 531 -19.69 -11.61 16.93
C LEU A 531 -19.93 -11.03 18.32
N LYS A 532 -18.86 -10.54 18.97
CA LYS A 532 -18.94 -9.81 20.23
C LYS A 532 -18.95 -8.31 19.97
N LEU A 533 -20.10 -7.68 20.09
CA LEU A 533 -20.26 -6.24 19.87
C LEU A 533 -20.02 -5.48 21.16
N LYS A 534 -18.91 -4.74 21.22
CA LYS A 534 -18.57 -3.80 22.31
C LYS A 534 -18.84 -2.34 21.94
N GLY A 535 -18.71 -2.02 20.64
CA GLY A 535 -18.96 -0.69 20.09
C GLY A 535 -20.39 -0.54 19.56
N LYS A 536 -20.52 0.08 18.40
CA LYS A 536 -21.80 0.30 17.73
C LYS A 536 -21.75 -0.16 16.28
N VAL A 537 -22.83 -0.78 15.80
CA VAL A 537 -23.14 -0.90 14.37
C VAL A 537 -24.34 -0.01 14.03
N LYS A 538 -24.24 0.76 12.94
CA LYS A 538 -25.20 1.81 12.59
C LYS A 538 -26.57 1.28 12.23
N ASN A 539 -26.63 0.16 11.50
CA ASN A 539 -27.84 -0.36 10.86
C ASN A 539 -28.30 -1.70 11.45
N ASN A 540 -29.10 -2.44 10.68
CA ASN A 540 -29.64 -3.74 11.08
C ASN A 540 -28.53 -4.74 11.39
N ALA A 541 -28.84 -5.69 12.28
CA ALA A 541 -28.03 -6.88 12.51
C ALA A 541 -28.89 -8.15 12.36
N TYR A 542 -28.31 -9.17 11.74
CA TYR A 542 -28.95 -10.46 11.50
C TYR A 542 -28.08 -11.57 12.09
N VAL A 543 -28.65 -12.37 12.97
CA VAL A 543 -27.99 -13.53 13.57
C VAL A 543 -28.58 -14.79 12.95
N GLU A 544 -27.82 -15.46 12.12
CA GLU A 544 -28.22 -16.68 11.45
C GLU A 544 -28.23 -17.89 12.41
N GLN A 545 -28.90 -18.97 11.99
CA GLN A 545 -28.99 -20.20 12.78
C GLN A 545 -27.61 -20.70 13.21
N LYS A 546 -27.41 -21.00 14.49
CA LYS A 546 -26.15 -21.41 15.15
C LYS A 546 -25.09 -20.32 15.32
N ALA A 547 -25.31 -19.11 14.80
CA ALA A 547 -24.44 -17.97 15.07
C ALA A 547 -24.80 -17.31 16.41
N ILE A 548 -23.86 -16.54 16.94
CA ILE A 548 -23.99 -15.87 18.23
C ILE A 548 -23.68 -14.38 18.08
N LEU A 549 -24.58 -13.55 18.56
CA LEU A 549 -24.29 -12.13 18.86
C LEU A 549 -24.20 -11.97 20.36
N SER A 550 -23.07 -11.47 20.86
CA SER A 550 -22.87 -11.20 22.29
C SER A 550 -22.36 -9.78 22.53
N GLY A 551 -22.20 -9.44 23.79
CA GLY A 551 -21.57 -8.19 24.24
C GLY A 551 -22.54 -7.14 24.72
N ASN A 552 -22.01 -5.91 24.91
CA ASN A 552 -22.70 -4.79 25.53
C ASN A 552 -22.77 -3.55 24.62
N GLY A 553 -22.65 -3.76 23.32
CA GLY A 553 -22.66 -2.70 22.32
C GLY A 553 -24.07 -2.26 21.89
N ILE A 554 -24.12 -1.54 20.77
CA ILE A 554 -25.35 -0.93 20.25
C ILE A 554 -25.60 -1.41 18.82
N VAL A 555 -26.78 -2.01 18.59
CA VAL A 555 -27.36 -2.19 17.25
C VAL A 555 -28.24 -0.98 16.96
N GLY A 556 -27.85 -0.17 15.97
CA GLY A 556 -28.46 1.15 15.70
C GLY A 556 -29.84 1.09 15.06
N GLN A 557 -30.28 -0.07 14.54
CA GLN A 557 -31.63 -0.31 14.02
C GLN A 557 -32.16 -1.65 14.53
N ASN A 558 -32.69 -2.49 13.64
CA ASN A 558 -33.34 -3.72 14.03
C ASN A 558 -32.34 -4.86 14.23
N LEU A 559 -32.66 -5.74 15.17
CA LEU A 559 -31.95 -7.00 15.40
C LEU A 559 -32.89 -8.17 15.11
N ASN A 560 -32.55 -8.95 14.10
CA ASN A 560 -33.26 -10.18 13.75
C ASN A 560 -32.44 -11.40 14.20
N ASN A 561 -33.01 -12.21 15.08
CA ASN A 561 -32.32 -13.34 15.69
C ASN A 561 -32.94 -14.69 15.28
N LYS A 562 -32.18 -15.46 14.50
CA LYS A 562 -32.44 -16.89 14.20
C LYS A 562 -31.48 -17.82 14.95
N GLY A 563 -30.50 -17.26 15.62
CA GLY A 563 -29.46 -17.95 16.37
C GLY A 563 -29.52 -17.69 17.88
N ILE A 564 -28.44 -17.24 18.45
CA ILE A 564 -28.31 -16.94 19.88
C ILE A 564 -27.91 -15.48 20.08
N VAL A 565 -28.64 -14.77 20.92
CA VAL A 565 -28.23 -13.45 21.42
C VAL A 565 -27.92 -13.56 22.91
N ARG A 566 -26.71 -13.13 23.31
CA ARG A 566 -26.22 -13.10 24.69
C ARG A 566 -25.87 -11.65 25.07
N PRO A 567 -26.82 -10.89 25.62
CA PRO A 567 -26.55 -9.54 26.11
C PRO A 567 -25.57 -9.56 27.30
N GLY A 568 -24.78 -8.49 27.42
CA GLY A 568 -23.87 -8.32 28.53
C GLY A 568 -22.44 -8.83 28.27
N ASN A 569 -21.62 -8.63 29.26
CA ASN A 569 -20.28 -9.19 29.43
C ASN A 569 -20.05 -9.36 30.93
N GLU A 570 -18.82 -9.71 31.35
CA GLU A 570 -18.44 -9.87 32.76
C GLU A 570 -18.76 -8.66 33.67
N ASP A 571 -19.04 -7.48 33.08
CA ASP A 571 -19.34 -6.20 33.78
C ASP A 571 -20.85 -5.84 33.82
N LEU A 572 -21.75 -6.74 33.46
CA LEU A 572 -23.23 -6.57 33.54
C LEU A 572 -23.80 -5.43 32.68
N ASN A 573 -23.20 -5.06 31.56
CA ASN A 573 -23.72 -4.02 30.67
C ASN A 573 -24.67 -4.62 29.62
N ASP A 574 -25.72 -3.87 29.26
CA ASP A 574 -26.77 -4.32 28.36
C ASP A 574 -26.38 -4.19 26.88
N LEU A 575 -26.78 -5.17 26.06
CA LEU A 575 -26.82 -5.01 24.61
C LEU A 575 -28.03 -4.14 24.24
N THR A 576 -27.80 -3.01 23.61
CA THR A 576 -28.84 -2.06 23.22
C THR A 576 -29.28 -2.29 21.77
N VAL A 577 -30.59 -2.41 21.54
CA VAL A 577 -31.21 -2.40 20.21
C VAL A 577 -32.05 -1.14 20.08
N GLN A 578 -31.67 -0.21 19.20
CA GLN A 578 -32.39 1.05 19.02
C GLN A 578 -33.68 0.93 18.21
N GLY A 579 -33.85 -0.16 17.48
CA GLY A 579 -35.05 -0.51 16.71
C GLY A 579 -35.82 -1.69 17.33
N THR A 580 -36.32 -2.55 16.46
CA THR A 580 -37.10 -3.73 16.85
C THR A 580 -36.20 -4.95 17.04
N TYR A 581 -36.38 -5.68 18.13
CA TYR A 581 -35.86 -7.02 18.29
C TYR A 581 -36.88 -8.04 17.82
N THR A 582 -36.52 -8.90 16.85
CA THR A 582 -37.34 -9.97 16.33
C THR A 582 -36.63 -11.30 16.54
N GLN A 583 -37.33 -12.28 17.11
CA GLN A 583 -36.81 -13.63 17.30
C GLN A 583 -37.57 -14.60 16.40
N GLU A 584 -36.85 -15.31 15.53
CA GLU A 584 -37.42 -16.21 14.52
C GLU A 584 -36.80 -17.62 14.62
N GLY A 585 -37.65 -18.64 14.42
CA GLY A 585 -37.21 -20.02 14.42
C GLY A 585 -37.24 -20.69 15.79
N VAL A 586 -37.37 -22.01 15.78
CA VAL A 586 -37.57 -22.85 16.99
C VAL A 586 -36.30 -23.00 17.84
N ASP A 587 -35.15 -22.78 17.26
CA ASP A 587 -33.84 -22.90 17.92
C ASP A 587 -33.23 -21.56 18.35
N SER A 588 -33.91 -20.45 18.02
CA SER A 588 -33.41 -19.11 18.39
C SER A 588 -33.55 -18.85 19.89
N LYS A 589 -32.54 -18.21 20.49
CA LYS A 589 -32.51 -17.99 21.94
C LYS A 589 -32.08 -16.55 22.25
N LEU A 590 -32.73 -15.99 23.25
CA LEU A 590 -32.21 -14.86 24.03
C LEU A 590 -31.72 -15.47 25.34
N GLN A 591 -30.40 -15.55 25.49
CA GLN A 591 -29.76 -16.12 26.67
C GLN A 591 -29.37 -15.00 27.61
N LEU A 592 -30.05 -14.88 28.75
CA LEU A 592 -29.75 -13.97 29.83
C LEU A 592 -28.97 -14.78 30.88
N ASP A 593 -27.82 -14.29 31.28
CA ASP A 593 -27.01 -14.90 32.35
C ASP A 593 -27.52 -14.53 33.73
#